data_a62219eabf67924220093ec2d7931706
#
_entry.id   a62219eabf67924220093ec2d7931706
#
_cell.length_a   1.000
_cell.length_b   1.000
_cell.length_c   1.000
_cell.angle_alpha   90.00
_cell.angle_beta   90.00
_cell.angle_gamma   90.00
#
_symmetry.space_group_name_H-M   'P 1'
#
loop_
_entity.id
_entity.type
_entity.pdbx_description
1 polymer ?
#
loop_
_entity_poly.entity_id
_entity_poly.type
_entity_poly.pdbx_seq_one_letter_code
_entity_poly.pdbx_strand_id
1 'polypeptide(L)'
;MARAARQHKKTADEAKRTRDHDTIRRWAEERGGRPAMVEGTQILRFDFGEPDEKLNPVAWEEFFKVFDDRDLEFLHQDHTHDGKIGRFNKFVHAGSDRDHR
;
A
#
# COMPACT_ATOMS: atom_id res chain seq x y z
N MET A 1 -20.46 16.42 -16.88
CA MET A 1 -19.85 17.18 -16.81
C MET A 1 -19.26 17.70 -15.62
N ALA A 2 -19.81 18.56 -14.99
CA ALA A 2 -19.26 19.15 -13.85
C ALA A 2 -18.85 18.23 -12.79
N ARG A 3 -19.53 17.17 -12.64
CA ARG A 3 -19.24 16.32 -11.57
C ARG A 3 -17.91 15.70 -11.62
N ALA A 4 -17.37 15.50 -12.76
CA ALA A 4 -16.11 14.87 -12.84
C ALA A 4 -15.05 15.73 -12.22
N ALA A 5 -15.15 16.98 -12.38
CA ALA A 5 -14.18 17.86 -11.88
C ALA A 5 -14.11 17.84 -10.41
N ARG A 6 -15.22 17.70 -9.74
CA ARG A 6 -15.18 17.71 -8.35
C ARG A 6 -14.50 16.58 -7.77
N GLN A 7 -14.60 15.46 -8.38
CA GLN A 7 -14.02 14.36 -7.81
C GLN A 7 -12.56 14.45 -7.76
N HIS A 8 -11.98 15.11 -8.68
CA HIS A 8 -10.60 15.13 -8.74
C HIS A 8 -9.94 15.78 -7.59
N LYS A 9 -10.55 16.75 -7.02
CA LYS A 9 -9.94 17.41 -5.99
C LYS A 9 -9.78 16.63 -4.79
N LYS A 10 -10.72 15.83 -4.48
CA LYS A 10 -10.63 15.10 -3.32
C LYS A 10 -9.70 13.99 -3.39
N THR A 11 -9.58 13.38 -4.51
CA THR A 11 -8.81 12.17 -4.56
C THR A 11 -7.34 12.40 -4.33
N ALA A 12 -6.84 13.61 -4.48
CA ALA A 12 -5.45 13.84 -4.28
C ALA A 12 -5.05 13.57 -2.84
N ASP A 13 -5.95 13.80 -1.91
CA ASP A 13 -5.64 13.61 -0.52
C ASP A 13 -6.14 12.34 0.05
N GLU A 14 -6.94 11.61 -0.65
CA GLU A 14 -7.56 10.45 -0.08
C GLU A 14 -6.74 9.20 -0.25
N ALA A 15 -6.75 8.33 0.70
CA ALA A 15 -6.14 7.03 0.57
C ALA A 15 -7.06 6.14 -0.24
N LYS A 16 -6.48 5.27 -1.05
CA LYS A 16 -7.20 4.33 -1.86
C LYS A 16 -6.94 2.94 -1.35
N ARG A 17 -7.83 2.03 -1.64
CA ARG A 17 -7.68 0.65 -1.22
C ARG A 17 -7.63 -0.26 -2.42
N THR A 18 -6.80 -1.27 -2.38
CA THR A 18 -6.75 -2.23 -3.47
C THR A 18 -6.23 -3.56 -2.98
N ARG A 19 -6.61 -4.62 -3.66
CA ARG A 19 -6.03 -5.94 -3.45
C ARG A 19 -5.37 -6.41 -4.73
N ASP A 20 -5.30 -5.57 -5.74
CA ASP A 20 -4.75 -5.94 -7.02
C ASP A 20 -3.22 -5.95 -6.96
N HIS A 21 -2.65 -7.13 -7.18
CA HIS A 21 -1.21 -7.31 -7.06
C HIS A 21 -0.42 -6.39 -7.99
N ASP A 22 -0.86 -6.24 -9.21
CA ASP A 22 -0.12 -5.41 -10.15
C ASP A 22 -0.13 -3.96 -9.75
N THR A 23 -1.23 -3.47 -9.22
CA THR A 23 -1.33 -2.11 -8.77
C THR A 23 -0.39 -1.87 -7.60
N ILE A 24 -0.35 -2.82 -6.65
CA ILE A 24 0.48 -2.69 -5.48
C ILE A 24 1.96 -2.69 -5.87
N ARG A 25 2.33 -3.61 -6.74
CA ARG A 25 3.72 -3.71 -7.16
C ARG A 25 4.16 -2.47 -7.90
N ARG A 26 3.34 -1.98 -8.80
CA ARG A 26 3.65 -0.81 -9.56
C ARG A 26 3.78 0.41 -8.67
N TRP A 27 2.89 0.55 -7.70
CA TRP A 27 2.92 1.65 -6.75
C TRP A 27 4.26 1.66 -6.01
N ALA A 28 4.68 0.50 -5.53
CA ALA A 28 5.91 0.41 -4.80
C ALA A 28 7.13 0.68 -5.68
N GLU A 29 7.13 0.10 -6.86
CA GLU A 29 8.27 0.28 -7.76
C GLU A 29 8.44 1.71 -8.21
N GLU A 30 7.36 2.42 -8.40
CA GLU A 30 7.44 3.81 -8.79
C GLU A 30 8.09 4.66 -7.71
N ARG A 31 8.09 4.19 -6.48
CA ARG A 31 8.63 4.94 -5.36
C ARG A 31 9.95 4.35 -4.86
N GLY A 32 10.48 3.39 -5.58
CA GLY A 32 11.73 2.76 -5.20
C GLY A 32 11.60 1.81 -4.03
N GLY A 33 10.39 1.32 -3.78
CA GLY A 33 10.18 0.39 -2.68
C GLY A 33 10.34 -1.05 -3.09
N ARG A 34 10.71 -1.89 -2.17
CA ARG A 34 10.86 -3.31 -2.40
C ARG A 34 10.05 -4.07 -1.39
N PRO A 35 9.58 -5.25 -1.75
CA PRO A 35 8.78 -6.04 -0.82
C PRO A 35 9.64 -6.62 0.29
N ALA A 36 9.16 -6.55 1.50
CA ALA A 36 9.91 -7.01 2.65
C ALA A 36 8.99 -7.41 3.79
N MET A 37 9.53 -8.05 4.80
CA MET A 37 8.79 -8.37 6.01
C MET A 37 9.62 -7.94 7.19
N VAL A 38 8.97 -7.55 8.27
CA VAL A 38 9.68 -7.22 9.49
C VAL A 38 10.33 -8.49 10.03
N GLU A 39 11.60 -8.41 10.37
CA GLU A 39 12.37 -9.59 10.74
C GLU A 39 11.69 -10.39 11.83
N GLY A 40 11.59 -11.67 11.65
CA GLY A 40 10.97 -12.55 12.62
C GLY A 40 9.44 -12.55 12.60
N THR A 41 8.83 -11.92 11.65
CA THR A 41 7.39 -11.86 11.59
C THR A 41 6.91 -12.01 10.15
N GLN A 42 5.60 -12.01 9.96
CA GLN A 42 5.04 -11.98 8.63
C GLN A 42 4.37 -10.62 8.38
N ILE A 43 4.85 -9.59 9.04
CA ILE A 43 4.30 -8.27 8.84
C ILE A 43 4.91 -7.68 7.58
N LEU A 44 4.08 -7.38 6.61
CA LEU A 44 4.55 -6.89 5.32
C LEU A 44 4.92 -5.42 5.39
N ARG A 45 5.96 -5.06 4.67
CA ARG A 45 6.41 -3.68 4.58
C ARG A 45 7.00 -3.45 3.22
N PHE A 46 7.14 -2.20 2.82
CA PHE A 46 7.95 -1.87 1.66
C PHE A 46 9.21 -1.20 2.18
N ASP A 47 10.33 -1.63 1.64
CA ASP A 47 11.62 -1.09 2.03
C ASP A 47 11.98 -0.01 1.02
N PHE A 48 12.03 1.24 1.45
CA PHE A 48 12.38 2.36 0.60
C PHE A 48 13.84 2.79 0.85
N GLY A 49 14.61 1.95 1.48
CA GLY A 49 16.01 2.25 1.71
C GLY A 49 16.31 2.90 3.04
N GLU A 50 15.33 2.98 3.88
CA GLU A 50 15.54 3.58 5.18
C GLU A 50 16.07 2.56 6.17
N PRO A 51 17.07 2.89 6.95
CA PRO A 51 17.73 1.90 7.79
C PRO A 51 17.10 1.64 9.15
N ASP A 52 16.00 2.26 9.43
CA ASP A 52 15.45 2.21 10.76
C ASP A 52 14.89 0.91 11.20
N GLU A 53 14.35 0.14 10.33
CA GLU A 53 13.70 -1.09 10.69
C GLU A 53 14.47 -2.26 10.21
N LYS A 54 14.37 -3.36 10.91
CA LYS A 54 15.01 -4.58 10.45
C LYS A 54 14.07 -5.29 9.51
N LEU A 55 14.32 -5.14 8.24
CA LEU A 55 13.46 -5.71 7.22
C LEU A 55 14.20 -6.80 6.47
N ASN A 56 13.50 -7.89 6.21
CA ASN A 56 14.03 -8.95 5.38
C ASN A 56 13.41 -8.86 4.01
N PRO A 57 14.19 -8.73 2.97
CA PRO A 57 13.62 -8.64 1.62
C PRO A 57 13.01 -9.97 1.25
N VAL A 58 11.89 -9.93 0.53
CA VAL A 58 11.24 -11.14 0.06
C VAL A 58 10.88 -10.95 -1.40
N ALA A 59 10.64 -12.05 -2.09
CA ALA A 59 10.21 -11.97 -3.46
C ALA A 59 8.76 -11.53 -3.52
N TRP A 60 8.37 -10.93 -4.63
CA TRP A 60 6.99 -10.52 -4.79
C TRP A 60 6.03 -11.70 -4.64
N GLU A 61 6.42 -12.87 -5.09
CA GLU A 61 5.59 -14.03 -4.98
C GLU A 61 5.29 -14.34 -3.53
N GLU A 62 6.30 -14.32 -2.68
CA GLU A 62 6.11 -14.63 -1.29
C GLU A 62 5.32 -13.51 -0.60
N PHE A 63 5.60 -12.27 -0.96
CA PHE A 63 4.91 -11.13 -0.41
C PHE A 63 3.41 -11.25 -0.66
N PHE A 64 3.03 -11.53 -1.90
CA PHE A 64 1.62 -11.61 -2.23
C PHE A 64 0.96 -12.86 -1.68
N LYS A 65 1.73 -13.92 -1.47
CA LYS A 65 1.18 -15.10 -0.86
C LYS A 65 0.73 -14.77 0.57
N VAL A 66 1.56 -14.09 1.33
CA VAL A 66 1.21 -13.71 2.68
C VAL A 66 0.07 -12.70 2.65
N PHE A 67 0.12 -11.78 1.72
CA PHE A 67 -0.91 -10.77 1.56
C PHE A 67 -2.28 -11.43 1.37
N ASP A 68 -2.34 -12.39 0.48
CA ASP A 68 -3.59 -13.06 0.19
C ASP A 68 -3.99 -14.00 1.32
N ASP A 69 -3.06 -14.72 1.89
CA ASP A 69 -3.36 -15.68 2.95
C ASP A 69 -3.91 -14.97 4.18
N ARG A 70 -3.47 -13.77 4.43
CA ARG A 70 -3.94 -13.03 5.59
C ARG A 70 -5.10 -12.11 5.26
N ASP A 71 -5.59 -12.19 4.06
CA ASP A 71 -6.77 -11.43 3.61
C ASP A 71 -6.55 -9.94 3.86
N LEU A 72 -5.46 -9.42 3.36
CA LEU A 72 -5.10 -8.03 3.56
C LEU A 72 -5.54 -7.14 2.41
N GLU A 73 -5.62 -5.87 2.70
CA GLU A 73 -5.91 -4.87 1.71
C GLU A 73 -4.84 -3.81 1.82
N PHE A 74 -4.46 -3.23 0.70
CA PHE A 74 -3.42 -2.21 0.67
C PHE A 74 -4.05 -0.84 0.60
N LEU A 75 -3.71 0.01 1.57
CA LEU A 75 -4.18 1.36 1.60
C LEU A 75 -3.04 2.22 1.16
N HIS A 76 -3.23 3.08 0.21
CA HIS A 76 -2.14 3.90 -0.30
C HIS A 76 -2.63 5.27 -0.76
N GLN A 77 -1.70 6.19 -0.83
CA GLN A 77 -1.99 7.49 -1.34
C GLN A 77 -1.06 7.72 -2.51
N ASP A 78 -1.57 8.20 -3.61
CA ASP A 78 -0.74 8.35 -4.80
C ASP A 78 0.06 9.64 -4.74
N HIS A 79 -0.55 10.70 -4.22
CA HIS A 79 0.15 11.97 -4.13
C HIS A 79 -0.16 12.62 -2.80
N THR A 80 0.76 13.44 -2.32
CA THR A 80 0.52 14.15 -1.10
C THR A 80 -0.36 15.35 -1.41
N HIS A 81 -0.75 16.06 -0.35
CA HIS A 81 -1.61 17.20 -0.47
C HIS A 81 -1.05 18.23 -1.42
N ASP A 82 0.23 18.42 -1.49
CA ASP A 82 0.82 19.39 -2.37
C ASP A 82 1.23 18.84 -3.72
N GLY A 83 0.72 17.68 -4.07
CA GLY A 83 0.92 17.13 -5.41
C GLY A 83 2.17 16.30 -5.62
N LYS A 84 2.95 16.09 -4.60
CA LYS A 84 4.14 15.28 -4.75
C LYS A 84 3.82 13.82 -4.58
N ILE A 85 4.69 12.96 -5.06
CA ILE A 85 4.48 11.54 -4.92
C ILE A 85 4.56 11.18 -3.46
N GLY A 86 3.54 10.53 -2.95
CA GLY A 86 3.50 10.17 -1.56
C GLY A 86 3.94 8.74 -1.32
N ARG A 87 4.35 8.44 -0.11
CA ARG A 87 4.74 7.10 0.27
C ARG A 87 3.85 6.51 1.33
N PHE A 88 2.74 7.15 1.62
CA PHE A 88 1.83 6.62 2.63
C PHE A 88 1.28 5.29 2.18
N ASN A 89 1.41 4.29 3.02
CA ASN A 89 0.85 2.99 2.72
C ASN A 89 0.58 2.24 4.02
N LYS A 90 -0.34 1.30 3.99
CA LYS A 90 -0.71 0.55 5.14
C LYS A 90 -1.35 -0.73 4.69
N PHE A 91 -1.10 -1.81 5.42
CA PHE A 91 -1.76 -3.07 5.14
C PHE A 91 -2.78 -3.31 6.24
N VAL A 92 -4.03 -3.50 5.86
CA VAL A 92 -5.11 -3.69 6.82
C VAL A 92 -5.88 -4.94 6.45
N HIS A 93 -6.60 -5.49 7.37
CA HIS A 93 -7.41 -6.66 7.08
C HIS A 93 -8.61 -6.24 6.26
N ALA A 94 -8.82 -6.93 5.17
CA ALA A 94 -9.87 -6.56 4.23
C ALA A 94 -11.23 -6.58 4.88
N GLY A 95 -11.43 -7.42 5.85
CA GLY A 95 -12.72 -7.50 6.47
C GLY A 95 -12.96 -6.57 7.62
N SER A 96 -11.95 -5.81 8.02
CA SER A 96 -12.09 -4.99 9.19
C SER A 96 -13.18 -3.99 9.13
N ASP A 97 -13.32 -3.32 8.04
CA ASP A 97 -14.34 -2.32 7.92
C ASP A 97 -15.70 -2.90 7.94
N ARG A 98 -15.87 -4.08 7.40
CA ARG A 98 -17.17 -4.66 7.35
C ARG A 98 -17.62 -5.19 8.66
N ASP A 99 -16.74 -5.45 9.55
CA ASP A 99 -17.09 -5.96 10.81
C ASP A 99 -17.73 -4.99 11.67
N HIS A 100 -17.69 -3.80 11.37
CA HIS A 100 -18.27 -2.90 12.18
C HIS A 100 -19.62 -2.77 12.03
N ARG A 101 -20.23 -2.96 11.37
CA ARG A 101 -21.59 -2.79 11.25
C ARG A 101 -22.37 -2.94 12.27
#